data_bd04601ebb1df4ae77e56d7e9158129f
#
_entry.id   bd04601ebb1df4ae77e56d7e9158129f
#
_cell.length_a   1.000
_cell.length_b   1.000
_cell.length_c   1.000
_cell.angle_alpha   90.00
_cell.angle_beta   90.00
_cell.angle_gamma   90.00
#
_symmetry.space_group_name_H-M   'P 1'
#
loop_
_entity.id
_entity.type
_entity.pdbx_description
1 polymer ?
#
loop_
_entity_poly.entity_id
_entity_poly.type
_entity_poly.pdbx_seq_one_letter_code
_entity_poly.pdbx_strand_id
1 'polypeptide(L)'
;MQLPLKTAAFQTDVLPDRREINQPPERALGRVIACDGSRATILSAVSTGSWLAGDAWAIGRMVSINLGSSRIVALVYKLHAVEPAWSEAEENPIRVEVELLGEVLESADGRARFQSGISTFPPIGAIAHRIRAGSRTRP
;
A
#
# COMPACT_ATOMS: atom_id res chain seq x y z
N MET A 1 -15.33 -4.16 29.74
CA MET A 1 -15.97 -4.81 28.85
C MET A 1 -16.37 -4.15 27.63
N GLN A 2 -16.32 -2.91 27.46
CA GLN A 2 -16.67 -2.28 26.27
C GLN A 2 -15.69 -2.43 25.16
N LEU A 3 -14.46 -2.68 25.45
CA LEU A 3 -13.45 -2.79 24.44
C LEU A 3 -13.74 -3.79 23.35
N PRO A 4 -14.14 -4.98 23.68
CA PRO A 4 -14.42 -5.95 22.64
C PRO A 4 -15.55 -5.51 21.72
N LEU A 5 -16.54 -4.89 22.31
CA LEU A 5 -17.62 -4.44 21.52
C LEU A 5 -17.22 -3.37 20.58
N LYS A 6 -16.44 -2.43 21.09
CA LYS A 6 -16.00 -1.36 20.29
C LYS A 6 -15.16 -1.85 19.15
N THR A 7 -14.30 -2.77 19.38
CA THR A 7 -13.46 -3.30 18.34
C THR A 7 -14.30 -4.00 17.28
N ALA A 8 -15.26 -4.74 17.69
CA ALA A 8 -16.09 -5.43 16.73
C ALA A 8 -16.88 -4.46 15.88
N ALA A 9 -17.39 -3.42 16.49
CA ALA A 9 -18.12 -2.43 15.74
C ALA A 9 -17.24 -1.72 14.74
N PHE A 10 -16.03 -1.39 15.15
CA PHE A 10 -15.12 -0.74 14.25
C PHE A 10 -14.81 -1.63 13.06
N GLN A 11 -14.56 -2.89 13.30
CA GLN A 11 -14.29 -3.80 12.21
C GLN A 11 -15.47 -3.97 11.29
N THR A 12 -16.65 -3.96 11.85
CA THR A 12 -17.82 -4.09 11.03
C THR A 12 -18.02 -2.89 10.15
N ASP A 13 -17.72 -1.71 10.67
CA ASP A 13 -17.89 -0.51 9.90
C ASP A 13 -16.88 -0.37 8.80
N VAL A 14 -15.73 -0.96 8.93
CA VAL A 14 -14.70 -0.82 7.93
C VAL A 14 -14.70 -2.07 7.07
N LEU A 15 -15.63 -2.12 6.16
CA LEU A 15 -15.69 -3.24 5.25
C LEU A 15 -14.66 -3.07 4.17
N PRO A 16 -14.05 -4.15 3.73
CA PRO A 16 -13.04 -4.02 2.68
C PRO A 16 -13.69 -3.56 1.40
N ASP A 17 -12.96 -2.72 0.70
CA ASP A 17 -13.32 -2.32 -0.61
C ASP A 17 -13.37 -3.54 -1.49
N ARG A 18 -14.19 -3.50 -2.52
CA ARG A 18 -14.29 -4.59 -3.45
C ARG A 18 -12.95 -4.93 -4.04
N ARG A 19 -12.11 -3.93 -4.25
CA ARG A 19 -10.80 -4.17 -4.78
C ARG A 19 -9.92 -4.92 -3.82
N GLU A 20 -10.09 -4.68 -2.54
CA GLU A 20 -9.32 -5.42 -1.54
C GLU A 20 -9.69 -6.88 -1.56
N ILE A 21 -10.96 -7.15 -1.71
CA ILE A 21 -11.42 -8.52 -1.71
C ILE A 21 -10.84 -9.26 -2.90
N ASN A 22 -10.70 -8.58 -4.01
CA ASN A 22 -10.22 -9.20 -5.22
C ASN A 22 -8.72 -9.15 -5.40
N GLN A 23 -7.98 -8.60 -4.44
CA GLN A 23 -6.54 -8.54 -4.55
C GLN A 23 -5.95 -9.93 -4.44
N PRO A 24 -4.93 -10.23 -5.22
CA PRO A 24 -4.26 -11.50 -5.06
C PRO A 24 -3.63 -11.59 -3.68
N PRO A 25 -3.72 -12.73 -3.02
CA PRO A 25 -3.19 -12.83 -1.66
C PRO A 25 -1.69 -12.59 -1.58
N GLU A 26 -0.98 -12.85 -2.65
CA GLU A 26 0.46 -12.68 -2.61
C GLU A 26 0.87 -11.22 -2.75
N ARG A 27 -0.06 -10.33 -3.00
CA ARG A 27 0.28 -8.93 -3.16
C ARG A 27 0.31 -8.26 -1.79
N ALA A 28 1.42 -7.60 -1.49
CA ALA A 28 1.55 -6.92 -0.22
C ALA A 28 0.65 -5.70 -0.18
N LEU A 29 -0.08 -5.55 0.89
CA LEU A 29 -1.01 -4.46 1.07
C LEU A 29 -0.61 -3.62 2.26
N GLY A 30 -0.93 -2.35 2.21
CA GLY A 30 -0.72 -1.45 3.32
C GLY A 30 -1.66 -0.29 3.24
N ARG A 31 -1.58 0.58 4.24
CA ARG A 31 -2.41 1.77 4.26
C ARG A 31 -1.56 2.98 4.53
N VAL A 32 -1.92 4.08 3.91
CA VAL A 32 -1.23 5.34 4.13
C VAL A 32 -1.57 5.83 5.53
N ILE A 33 -0.55 6.10 6.34
CA ILE A 33 -0.74 6.61 7.68
C ILE A 33 -0.20 8.02 7.85
N ALA A 34 0.52 8.51 6.85
CA ALA A 34 1.07 9.87 6.91
C ALA A 34 1.39 10.31 5.49
N CYS A 35 1.27 11.59 5.25
CA CYS A 35 1.62 12.16 3.95
C CYS A 35 1.99 13.62 4.17
N ASP A 36 3.09 14.05 3.60
CA ASP A 36 3.52 15.41 3.75
C ASP A 36 3.82 16.06 2.42
N GLY A 37 3.06 15.75 1.43
CA GLY A 37 3.22 16.40 0.13
C GLY A 37 3.94 15.51 -0.84
N SER A 38 5.25 15.46 -0.80
CA SER A 38 5.98 14.65 -1.76
C SER A 38 6.24 13.23 -1.26
N ARG A 39 5.95 12.97 -0.01
CA ARG A 39 6.26 11.66 0.58
C ARG A 39 5.10 11.17 1.41
N ALA A 40 5.03 9.87 1.54
CA ALA A 40 3.99 9.25 2.34
C ALA A 40 4.58 8.07 3.10
N THR A 41 3.93 7.72 4.20
CA THR A 41 4.32 6.55 4.99
C THR A 41 3.18 5.56 4.92
N ILE A 42 3.51 4.33 4.64
CA ILE A 42 2.54 3.25 4.52
C ILE A 42 2.81 2.27 5.64
N LEU A 43 1.77 1.87 6.34
CA LEU A 43 1.88 0.85 7.35
C LEU A 43 1.51 -0.47 6.72
N SER A 44 2.38 -1.46 6.87
CA SER A 44 2.14 -2.78 6.34
C SER A 44 2.67 -3.80 7.33
N ALA A 45 2.77 -5.04 6.94
CA ALA A 45 3.27 -6.09 7.80
C ALA A 45 4.01 -7.11 6.95
N VAL A 46 5.04 -7.71 7.53
CA VAL A 46 5.81 -8.73 6.84
C VAL A 46 6.08 -9.87 7.79
N SER A 47 6.20 -11.06 7.24
CA SER A 47 6.59 -12.22 8.02
C SER A 47 7.99 -12.64 7.59
N THR A 48 8.61 -13.46 8.42
CA THR A 48 9.99 -13.82 8.21
C THR A 48 10.25 -14.43 6.84
N GLY A 49 9.39 -15.14 6.26
CA GLY A 49 9.67 -15.75 4.97
C GLY A 49 9.19 -14.97 3.77
N SER A 50 8.61 -13.80 3.96
CA SER A 50 7.96 -13.14 2.84
C SER A 50 8.94 -12.69 1.77
N TRP A 51 10.15 -12.34 2.14
CA TRP A 51 11.13 -11.89 1.14
C TRP A 51 11.57 -13.04 0.24
N LEU A 52 11.47 -14.25 0.73
CA LEU A 52 11.80 -15.40 -0.11
C LEU A 52 10.73 -15.65 -1.17
N ALA A 53 9.52 -15.26 -0.89
CA ALA A 53 8.45 -15.44 -1.84
C ALA A 53 8.41 -14.38 -2.92
N GLY A 54 9.26 -13.37 -2.81
CA GLY A 54 9.31 -12.34 -3.83
C GLY A 54 8.27 -11.25 -3.69
N ASP A 55 7.47 -11.28 -2.65
CA ASP A 55 6.44 -10.27 -2.48
C ASP A 55 6.74 -9.35 -1.30
N ALA A 56 7.99 -9.24 -0.92
CA ALA A 56 8.37 -8.36 0.16
C ALA A 56 8.48 -6.93 -0.33
N TRP A 57 8.23 -6.00 0.57
CA TRP A 57 8.50 -4.61 0.30
C TRP A 57 10.01 -4.44 0.23
N ALA A 58 10.48 -3.65 -0.70
CA ALA A 58 11.93 -3.47 -0.87
C ALA A 58 12.22 -2.07 -1.38
N ILE A 59 13.38 -1.57 -1.02
CA ILE A 59 13.84 -0.27 -1.49
C ILE A 59 13.95 -0.33 -3.02
N GLY A 60 13.43 0.70 -3.67
CA GLY A 60 13.46 0.78 -5.12
C GLY A 60 12.26 0.18 -5.80
N ARG A 61 11.36 -0.43 -5.04
CA ARG A 61 10.15 -0.98 -5.62
C ARG A 61 9.08 0.08 -5.78
N MET A 62 8.23 -0.14 -6.76
CA MET A 62 7.14 0.79 -7.02
C MET A 62 5.90 0.36 -6.29
N VAL A 63 5.11 1.34 -5.89
CA VAL A 63 3.90 1.13 -5.10
C VAL A 63 2.78 1.91 -5.76
N SER A 64 1.60 1.35 -5.73
CA SER A 64 0.40 2.01 -6.24
C SER A 64 -0.49 2.34 -5.06
N ILE A 65 -0.90 3.60 -4.96
CA ILE A 65 -1.82 4.03 -3.91
C ILE A 65 -3.14 4.38 -4.58
N ASN A 66 -4.18 3.71 -4.14
CA ASN A 66 -5.48 3.80 -4.79
C ASN A 66 -6.26 5.01 -4.31
N LEU A 67 -6.68 5.83 -5.24
CA LEU A 67 -7.51 7.00 -4.92
C LEU A 67 -8.94 6.86 -5.45
N GLY A 68 -9.29 5.70 -5.95
CA GLY A 68 -10.60 5.52 -6.52
C GLY A 68 -10.54 5.65 -8.02
N SER A 69 -10.69 6.84 -8.53
CA SER A 69 -10.68 7.04 -9.98
C SER A 69 -9.26 7.14 -10.53
N SER A 70 -8.28 7.30 -9.67
CA SER A 70 -6.90 7.38 -10.13
C SER A 70 -6.03 6.65 -9.13
N ARG A 71 -4.76 6.53 -9.45
CA ARG A 71 -3.79 5.89 -8.58
C ARG A 71 -2.53 6.72 -8.55
N ILE A 72 -1.88 6.74 -7.41
CA ILE A 72 -0.59 7.41 -7.29
C ILE A 72 0.48 6.35 -7.39
N VAL A 73 1.51 6.64 -8.16
CA VAL A 73 2.67 5.77 -8.27
C VAL A 73 3.76 6.36 -7.39
N ALA A 74 4.33 5.52 -6.55
CA ALA A 74 5.33 5.95 -5.59
C ALA A 74 6.48 4.98 -5.56
N LEU A 75 7.61 5.44 -5.03
CA LEU A 75 8.83 4.65 -4.99
C LEU A 75 9.25 4.47 -3.55
N VAL A 76 9.52 3.24 -3.15
CA VAL A 76 9.97 2.95 -1.78
C VAL A 76 11.41 3.41 -1.61
N TYR A 77 11.66 4.26 -0.64
CA TYR A 77 13.01 4.72 -0.39
C TYR A 77 13.50 4.42 1.01
N LYS A 78 12.63 3.98 1.90
CA LYS A 78 13.05 3.68 3.27
C LYS A 78 12.08 2.68 3.88
N LEU A 79 12.64 1.75 4.63
CA LEU A 79 11.86 0.74 5.34
C LEU A 79 12.33 0.66 6.76
N HIS A 80 11.41 0.49 7.69
CA HIS A 80 11.81 0.20 9.05
C HIS A 80 10.72 -0.55 9.79
N ALA A 81 11.14 -1.35 10.74
CA ALA A 81 10.23 -2.06 11.60
C ALA A 81 9.62 -1.07 12.57
N VAL A 82 8.36 -1.27 12.89
CA VAL A 82 7.69 -0.39 13.83
C VAL A 82 8.17 -0.68 15.24
N GLU A 83 8.35 -1.97 15.53
CA GLU A 83 8.78 -2.35 16.88
C GLU A 83 10.11 -3.02 16.83
N PRO A 84 10.93 -2.82 17.86
CA PRO A 84 12.26 -3.41 17.85
C PRO A 84 12.24 -4.94 17.99
N ALA A 85 11.21 -5.48 18.61
CA ALA A 85 11.16 -6.93 18.79
C ALA A 85 10.61 -7.56 17.53
N TRP A 86 11.30 -8.57 17.04
CA TRP A 86 10.89 -9.24 15.81
C TRP A 86 10.33 -10.60 16.16
N SER A 87 9.19 -10.93 15.56
CA SER A 87 8.56 -12.22 15.79
C SER A 87 8.80 -13.12 14.60
N GLU A 88 9.30 -14.31 14.85
CA GLU A 88 9.51 -15.26 13.77
C GLU A 88 8.22 -15.95 13.39
N ALA A 89 7.27 -16.00 14.30
CA ALA A 89 6.05 -16.77 14.06
C ALA A 89 4.90 -15.94 13.51
N GLU A 90 4.97 -14.64 13.63
CA GLU A 90 3.86 -13.79 13.27
C GLU A 90 4.29 -12.71 12.31
N GLU A 91 3.33 -11.97 11.82
CA GLU A 91 3.64 -10.83 10.99
C GLU A 91 4.12 -9.68 11.84
N ASN A 92 5.04 -8.92 11.30
CA ASN A 92 5.63 -7.80 12.01
C ASN A 92 5.25 -6.51 11.29
N PRO A 93 4.80 -5.50 12.02
CA PRO A 93 4.44 -4.24 11.37
C PRO A 93 5.68 -3.50 10.90
N ILE A 94 5.58 -2.90 9.73
CA ILE A 94 6.66 -2.11 9.17
C ILE A 94 6.12 -0.80 8.64
N ARG A 95 6.98 0.18 8.59
CA ARG A 95 6.68 1.44 7.94
C ARG A 95 7.44 1.47 6.63
N VAL A 96 6.70 1.73 5.57
CA VAL A 96 7.25 1.82 4.23
C VAL A 96 7.17 3.27 3.83
N GLU A 97 8.29 3.92 3.63
CA GLU A 97 8.29 5.32 3.25
C GLU A 97 8.51 5.43 1.76
N VAL A 98 7.65 6.19 1.12
CA VAL A 98 7.62 6.26 -0.33
C VAL A 98 7.66 7.71 -0.79
N GLU A 99 8.22 7.90 -1.96
CA GLU A 99 8.25 9.19 -2.61
C GLU A 99 7.19 9.14 -3.70
N LEU A 100 6.31 10.13 -3.73
CA LEU A 100 5.23 10.15 -4.69
C LEU A 100 5.76 10.68 -6.02
N LEU A 101 5.58 9.90 -7.08
CA LEU A 101 6.15 10.23 -8.38
C LEU A 101 5.14 10.85 -9.32
N GLY A 102 3.93 10.35 -9.33
CA GLY A 102 2.93 10.84 -10.25
C GLY A 102 1.64 10.07 -10.12
N GLU A 103 0.74 10.33 -11.05
CA GLU A 103 -0.59 9.75 -11.00
C GLU A 103 -0.87 8.98 -12.28
N VAL A 104 -1.64 7.93 -12.16
CA VAL A 104 -2.15 7.22 -13.30
C VAL A 104 -3.64 7.51 -13.36
N LEU A 105 -4.05 8.15 -14.44
CA LEU A 105 -5.43 8.53 -14.64
C LEU A 105 -6.04 7.63 -15.69
N GLU A 106 -7.27 7.22 -15.46
CA GLU A 106 -7.96 6.40 -16.41
C GLU A 106 -9.01 7.22 -17.09
N SER A 107 -9.03 7.20 -18.40
CA SER A 107 -10.02 7.94 -19.15
C SER A 107 -11.25 7.07 -19.34
N ALA A 108 -12.29 7.65 -19.89
CA ALA A 108 -13.55 6.96 -20.05
C ALA A 108 -13.45 5.75 -20.97
N ASP A 109 -12.47 5.74 -21.85
CA ASP A 109 -12.31 4.61 -22.77
C ASP A 109 -11.43 3.52 -22.16
N GLY A 110 -11.10 3.61 -20.90
CA GLY A 110 -10.33 2.56 -20.24
C GLY A 110 -8.83 2.70 -20.35
N ARG A 111 -8.36 3.71 -21.02
CA ARG A 111 -6.93 3.89 -21.15
C ARG A 111 -6.34 4.53 -19.90
N ALA A 112 -5.13 4.15 -19.58
CA ALA A 112 -4.44 4.71 -18.44
C ALA A 112 -3.31 5.60 -18.93
N ARG A 113 -3.11 6.72 -18.25
CA ARG A 113 -2.08 7.64 -18.62
C ARG A 113 -1.34 8.12 -17.39
N PHE A 114 -0.04 8.05 -17.42
CA PHE A 114 0.78 8.52 -16.33
C PHE A 114 1.03 10.01 -16.47
N GLN A 115 0.89 10.73 -15.37
CA GLN A 115 1.14 12.15 -15.34
C GLN A 115 2.09 12.42 -14.21
N SER A 116 3.21 13.06 -14.53
CA SER A 116 4.20 13.38 -13.52
C SER A 116 3.63 14.43 -12.58
N GLY A 117 3.99 14.32 -11.31
CA GLY A 117 3.50 15.27 -10.33
C GLY A 117 2.20 14.80 -9.70
N ILE A 118 1.87 15.40 -8.58
CA ILE A 118 0.72 14.97 -7.76
C ILE A 118 -0.26 16.12 -7.69
N SER A 119 -1.48 15.89 -8.13
CA SER A 119 -2.53 16.88 -7.99
C SER A 119 -3.47 16.54 -6.86
N THR A 120 -3.56 15.28 -6.50
CA THR A 120 -4.43 14.86 -5.39
C THR A 120 -3.60 13.98 -4.49
N PHE A 121 -3.43 14.41 -3.24
CA PHE A 121 -2.59 13.66 -2.32
C PHE A 121 -3.39 12.54 -1.68
N PRO A 122 -2.73 11.45 -1.32
CA PRO A 122 -3.45 10.31 -0.77
C PRO A 122 -3.96 10.62 0.64
N PRO A 123 -5.21 10.29 0.92
CA PRO A 123 -5.73 10.49 2.26
C PRO A 123 -5.21 9.41 3.20
N ILE A 124 -5.25 9.71 4.49
CA ILE A 124 -4.92 8.72 5.49
C ILE A 124 -5.89 7.55 5.35
N GLY A 125 -5.36 6.36 5.32
CA GLY A 125 -6.16 5.17 5.16
C GLY A 125 -6.22 4.64 3.74
N ALA A 126 -5.68 5.38 2.77
CA ALA A 126 -5.71 4.92 1.38
C ALA A 126 -4.96 3.60 1.27
N ILE A 127 -5.47 2.72 0.42
CA ILE A 127 -4.89 1.40 0.22
C ILE A 127 -3.72 1.49 -0.72
N ALA A 128 -2.63 0.86 -0.33
CA ALA A 128 -1.43 0.81 -1.15
C ALA A 128 -1.01 -0.62 -1.35
N HIS A 129 -0.48 -0.93 -2.50
CA HIS A 129 0.06 -2.24 -2.73
C HIS A 129 1.24 -2.16 -3.67
N ARG A 130 2.11 -3.14 -3.55
CA ARG A 130 3.31 -3.23 -4.34
C ARG A 130 2.96 -3.54 -5.78
N ILE A 131 3.61 -2.87 -6.71
CA ILE A 131 3.44 -3.20 -8.10
C ILE A 131 4.42 -4.32 -8.42
N ARG A 132 3.91 -5.42 -8.95
CA ARG A 132 4.75 -6.57 -9.21
C ARG A 132 5.59 -6.31 -10.44
N ALA A 133 6.83 -6.75 -10.37
CA ALA A 133 7.75 -6.51 -11.45
C ALA A 133 7.26 -7.07 -12.77
N GLY A 134 6.62 -8.21 -12.73
CA GLY A 134 6.18 -8.81 -13.98
C GLY A 134 4.96 -8.17 -14.58
N SER A 135 4.30 -7.31 -13.85
CA SER A 135 3.05 -6.77 -14.34
C SER A 135 3.25 -5.73 -15.40
N ARG A 136 4.50 -5.30 -15.65
CA ARG A 136 4.70 -4.38 -16.59
C ARG A 136 5.18 -4.86 -17.86
N THR A 137 5.27 -5.88 -18.13
CA THR A 137 5.80 -6.30 -19.29
C THR A 137 5.22 -5.84 -20.44
N ARG A 138 5.17 -5.67 -21.07
CA ARG A 138 4.54 -5.47 -22.05
C ARG A 138 4.92 -4.94 -22.82
N PRO A 139 5.32 -4.92 -23.23
CA PRO A 139 5.69 -4.22 -24.22
C PRO A 139 5.11 -4.13 -25.17
#